data_0b362c34686394be650f11e483b68e57
#
_entry.id   0b362c34686394be650f11e483b68e57
#
_cell.length_a   1.000
_cell.length_b   1.000
_cell.length_c   1.000
_cell.angle_alpha   90.00
_cell.angle_beta   90.00
_cell.angle_gamma   90.00
#
_symmetry.space_group_name_H-M   'P 1'
#
loop_
_entity.id
_entity.type
_entity.pdbx_description
1 polymer ?
#
loop_
_entity_poly.entity_id
_entity_poly.type
_entity_poly.pdbx_seq_one_letter_code
_entity_poly.pdbx_strand_id
1 'polypeptide(L)'
;MISKRLEDAINAQINAEMWSAYLYLSMSAYCQDKGYAGMANWFAIQFKEEQDHAQIFYNYLISRGGRVILKAIDAVDTEWASPLAAFEATYAHEQHVTSLINNLMHIAVEEKDYAAQSRLQWFIDEQVEEEENAVEIINKLKMLDGNGYGMYVLDQELASRVYATPSPLAAKA
;
A
#
# COMPACT_ATOMS: atom_id res chain seq x y z
N MET A 1 23.18 -15.53 5.23
CA MET A 1 23.06 -14.06 5.41
C MET A 1 22.49 -13.53 4.12
N ILE A 2 21.71 -12.45 4.19
CA ILE A 2 21.19 -11.77 3.00
C ILE A 2 22.34 -11.12 2.21
N SER A 3 22.23 -11.04 0.89
CA SER A 3 23.22 -10.33 0.07
C SER A 3 23.12 -8.81 0.29
N LYS A 4 24.19 -8.07 0.02
CA LYS A 4 24.18 -6.62 0.11
C LYS A 4 23.21 -5.99 -0.88
N ARG A 5 23.09 -6.55 -2.08
CA ARG A 5 22.16 -6.06 -3.12
C ARG A 5 20.70 -6.18 -2.67
N LEU A 6 20.33 -7.33 -2.11
CA LEU A 6 18.96 -7.56 -1.63
C LEU A 6 18.68 -6.77 -0.35
N GLU A 7 19.67 -6.63 0.55
CA GLU A 7 19.57 -5.75 1.72
C GLU A 7 19.27 -4.30 1.33
N ASP A 8 20.00 -3.76 0.35
CA ASP A 8 19.81 -2.39 -0.12
C ASP A 8 18.44 -2.20 -0.78
N ALA A 9 18.00 -3.18 -1.56
CA ALA A 9 16.69 -3.15 -2.22
C ALA A 9 15.54 -3.23 -1.21
N ILE A 10 15.65 -4.05 -0.16
CA ILE A 10 14.64 -4.13 0.92
C ILE A 10 14.62 -2.83 1.73
N ASN A 11 15.77 -2.20 2.01
CA ASN A 11 15.80 -0.90 2.66
C ASN A 11 15.10 0.18 1.83
N ALA A 12 15.25 0.15 0.50
CA ALA A 12 14.53 1.05 -0.40
C ALA A 12 13.02 0.78 -0.35
N GLN A 13 12.61 -0.50 -0.29
CA GLN A 13 11.20 -0.87 -0.18
C GLN A 13 10.58 -0.41 1.14
N ILE A 14 11.27 -0.57 2.29
CA ILE A 14 10.78 -0.06 3.58
C ILE A 14 10.47 1.45 3.48
N ASN A 15 11.34 2.21 2.80
CA ASN A 15 11.11 3.63 2.60
C ASN A 15 9.94 3.91 1.65
N ALA A 16 9.77 3.09 0.60
CA ALA A 16 8.65 3.21 -0.33
C ALA A 16 7.31 2.94 0.37
N GLU A 17 7.19 1.88 1.18
CA GLU A 17 5.96 1.58 1.95
C GLU A 17 5.63 2.70 2.95
N MET A 18 6.64 3.26 3.62
CA MET A 18 6.43 4.39 4.53
C MET A 18 5.99 5.65 3.78
N TRP A 19 6.47 5.87 2.55
CA TRP A 19 6.00 6.95 1.70
C TRP A 19 4.56 6.70 1.23
N SER A 20 4.20 5.46 0.85
CA SER A 20 2.82 5.04 0.52
C SER A 20 1.89 5.33 1.69
N ALA A 21 2.29 4.93 2.90
CA ALA A 21 1.52 5.22 4.11
C ALA A 21 1.26 6.73 4.27
N TYR A 22 2.28 7.55 4.08
CA TYR A 22 2.14 9.00 4.20
C TYR A 22 1.25 9.59 3.10
N LEU A 23 1.31 9.07 1.87
CA LEU A 23 0.41 9.43 0.77
C LEU A 23 -1.06 9.12 1.14
N TYR A 24 -1.35 7.92 1.64
CA TYR A 24 -2.72 7.53 2.00
C TYR A 24 -3.25 8.30 3.21
N LEU A 25 -2.40 8.68 4.15
CA LEU A 25 -2.80 9.59 5.22
C LEU A 25 -3.19 10.97 4.67
N SER A 26 -2.48 11.48 3.65
CA SER A 26 -2.81 12.73 2.96
C SER A 26 -4.14 12.62 2.19
N MET A 27 -4.37 11.50 1.48
CA MET A 27 -5.64 11.24 0.79
C MET A 27 -6.81 11.13 1.77
N SER A 28 -6.61 10.52 2.93
CA SER A 28 -7.61 10.48 4.01
C SER A 28 -7.98 11.88 4.47
N ALA A 29 -6.99 12.74 4.73
CA ALA A 29 -7.24 14.13 5.13
C ALA A 29 -7.97 14.93 4.06
N TYR A 30 -7.61 14.76 2.79
CA TYR A 30 -8.31 15.36 1.66
C TYR A 30 -9.79 14.93 1.60
N CYS A 31 -10.06 13.62 1.67
CA CYS A 31 -11.44 13.11 1.64
C CYS A 31 -12.26 13.63 2.82
N GLN A 32 -11.66 13.72 4.01
CA GLN A 32 -12.31 14.29 5.20
C GLN A 32 -12.67 15.76 4.99
N ASP A 33 -11.78 16.57 4.42
CA ASP A 33 -12.03 17.99 4.10
C ASP A 33 -13.18 18.15 3.09
N LYS A 34 -13.28 17.25 2.11
CA LYS A 34 -14.35 17.26 1.10
C LYS A 34 -15.68 16.65 1.59
N GLY A 35 -15.75 16.15 2.83
CA GLY A 35 -16.97 15.61 3.42
C GLY A 35 -17.25 14.13 3.13
N TYR A 36 -16.26 13.40 2.61
CA TYR A 36 -16.34 11.95 2.31
C TYR A 36 -15.70 11.13 3.44
N ALA A 37 -16.42 10.99 4.55
CA ALA A 37 -15.89 10.31 5.74
C ALA A 37 -15.61 8.82 5.53
N GLY A 38 -16.39 8.16 4.69
CA GLY A 38 -16.19 6.74 4.35
C GLY A 38 -14.95 6.53 3.49
N MET A 39 -14.74 7.37 2.48
CA MET A 39 -13.51 7.34 1.67
C MET A 39 -12.30 7.69 2.53
N ALA A 40 -12.42 8.65 3.44
CA ALA A 40 -11.37 8.97 4.40
C ALA A 40 -11.02 7.78 5.30
N ASN A 41 -12.03 7.02 5.76
CA ASN A 41 -11.81 5.78 6.51
C ASN A 41 -11.06 4.73 5.68
N TRP A 42 -11.44 4.54 4.42
CA TRP A 42 -10.76 3.61 3.52
C TRP A 42 -9.26 3.93 3.41
N PHE A 43 -8.92 5.19 3.14
CA PHE A 43 -7.53 5.64 3.08
C PHE A 43 -6.80 5.59 4.43
N ALA A 44 -7.50 5.83 5.55
CA ALA A 44 -6.91 5.68 6.88
C ALA A 44 -6.56 4.21 7.21
N ILE A 45 -7.27 3.26 6.61
CA ILE A 45 -6.94 1.83 6.72
C ILE A 45 -5.75 1.51 5.82
N GLN A 46 -5.73 1.98 4.56
CA GLN A 46 -4.55 1.84 3.69
C GLN A 46 -3.27 2.37 4.37
N PHE A 47 -3.35 3.53 5.00
CA PHE A 47 -2.22 4.07 5.78
C PHE A 47 -1.68 3.06 6.81
N LYS A 48 -2.54 2.32 7.50
CA LYS A 48 -2.12 1.31 8.48
C LYS A 48 -1.53 0.07 7.81
N GLU A 49 -2.14 -0.37 6.72
CA GLU A 49 -1.68 -1.53 5.95
C GLU A 49 -0.29 -1.30 5.37
N GLU A 50 -0.01 -0.10 4.83
CA GLU A 50 1.32 0.27 4.36
C GLU A 50 2.38 0.32 5.47
N GLN A 51 1.99 0.76 6.67
CA GLN A 51 2.88 0.68 7.84
C GLN A 51 3.20 -0.77 8.20
N ASP A 52 2.23 -1.68 8.07
CA ASP A 52 2.44 -3.10 8.28
C ASP A 52 3.34 -3.71 7.20
N HIS A 53 3.18 -3.32 5.93
CA HIS A 53 4.08 -3.74 4.85
C HIS A 53 5.52 -3.34 5.14
N ALA A 54 5.76 -2.09 5.54
CA ALA A 54 7.07 -1.63 5.98
C ALA A 54 7.60 -2.46 7.16
N GLN A 55 6.73 -2.77 8.15
CA GLN A 55 7.12 -3.55 9.33
C GLN A 55 7.45 -5.00 8.99
N ILE A 56 6.77 -5.60 8.00
CA ILE A 56 7.07 -6.96 7.51
C ILE A 56 8.47 -7.00 6.91
N PHE A 57 8.81 -6.05 6.03
CA PHE A 57 10.16 -5.94 5.45
C PHE A 57 11.22 -5.65 6.50
N TYR A 58 10.94 -4.76 7.44
CA TYR A 58 11.81 -4.43 8.57
C TYR A 58 12.17 -5.69 9.39
N ASN A 59 11.15 -6.43 9.83
CA ASN A 59 11.34 -7.66 10.61
C ASN A 59 12.08 -8.72 9.80
N TYR A 60 11.75 -8.86 8.52
CA TYR A 60 12.40 -9.81 7.64
C TYR A 60 13.89 -9.51 7.47
N LEU A 61 14.25 -8.25 7.20
CA LEU A 61 15.63 -7.83 7.00
C LEU A 61 16.49 -8.14 8.25
N ILE A 62 15.98 -7.81 9.45
CA ILE A 62 16.66 -8.12 10.72
C ILE A 62 16.81 -9.63 10.90
N SER A 63 15.76 -10.42 10.63
CA SER A 63 15.80 -11.89 10.77
C SER A 63 16.84 -12.55 9.87
N ARG A 64 17.19 -11.87 8.77
CA ARG A 64 18.20 -12.35 7.79
C ARG A 64 19.61 -11.82 8.11
N GLY A 65 19.79 -11.10 9.24
CA GLY A 65 21.06 -10.53 9.67
C GLY A 65 21.48 -9.29 8.90
N GLY A 66 20.53 -8.65 8.20
CA GLY A 66 20.71 -7.38 7.52
C GLY A 66 20.52 -6.18 8.47
N ARG A 67 20.96 -5.00 8.03
CA ARG A 67 20.82 -3.74 8.76
C ARG A 67 19.72 -2.88 8.12
N VAL A 68 18.73 -2.46 8.92
CA VAL A 68 17.75 -1.47 8.50
C VAL A 68 18.38 -0.07 8.56
N ILE A 69 18.22 0.68 7.47
CA ILE A 69 18.67 2.07 7.33
C ILE A 69 17.50 2.89 6.81
N LEU A 70 16.90 3.67 7.70
CA LEU A 70 15.78 4.54 7.37
C LEU A 70 16.28 5.82 6.70
N LYS A 71 15.63 6.20 5.60
CA LYS A 71 15.88 7.44 4.87
C LYS A 71 14.76 8.44 5.12
N ALA A 72 14.94 9.67 4.65
CA ALA A 72 13.88 10.68 4.66
C ALA A 72 12.68 10.18 3.83
N ILE A 73 11.47 10.54 4.28
CA ILE A 73 10.24 10.36 3.52
C ILE A 73 9.99 11.67 2.78
N ASP A 74 9.91 11.61 1.46
CA ASP A 74 9.65 12.78 0.63
C ASP A 74 8.22 13.28 0.80
N ALA A 75 7.96 14.53 0.39
CA ALA A 75 6.64 15.13 0.40
C ALA A 75 5.68 14.33 -0.52
N VAL A 76 4.41 14.33 -0.15
CA VAL A 76 3.32 13.71 -0.90
C VAL A 76 2.36 14.79 -1.42
N ASP A 77 1.55 14.44 -2.43
CA ASP A 77 0.46 15.30 -2.87
C ASP A 77 -0.58 15.50 -1.76
N THR A 78 -1.23 16.65 -1.77
CA THR A 78 -2.21 17.05 -0.75
C THR A 78 -3.58 17.42 -1.33
N GLU A 79 -3.69 17.54 -2.65
CA GLU A 79 -4.93 17.94 -3.35
C GLU A 79 -5.15 17.07 -4.59
N TRP A 80 -6.40 16.71 -4.83
CA TRP A 80 -6.86 15.99 -6.02
C TRP A 80 -8.07 16.70 -6.60
N ALA A 81 -8.28 16.57 -7.92
CA ALA A 81 -9.40 17.23 -8.60
C ALA A 81 -10.78 16.72 -8.17
N SER A 82 -10.86 15.48 -7.70
CA SER A 82 -12.08 14.80 -7.25
C SER A 82 -11.73 13.53 -6.46
N PRO A 83 -12.69 12.93 -5.74
CA PRO A 83 -12.50 11.59 -5.17
C PRO A 83 -12.09 10.55 -6.22
N LEU A 84 -12.68 10.60 -7.42
CA LEU A 84 -12.28 9.72 -8.52
C LEU A 84 -10.80 9.91 -8.87
N ALA A 85 -10.32 11.15 -8.97
CA ALA A 85 -8.90 11.42 -9.26
C ALA A 85 -7.98 10.91 -8.14
N ALA A 86 -8.40 10.94 -6.88
CA ALA A 86 -7.64 10.37 -5.77
C ALA A 86 -7.51 8.84 -5.91
N PHE A 87 -8.59 8.13 -6.23
CA PHE A 87 -8.55 6.68 -6.46
C PHE A 87 -7.81 6.29 -7.75
N GLU A 88 -7.87 7.10 -8.80
CA GLU A 88 -7.04 6.90 -10.02
C GLU A 88 -5.55 7.08 -9.71
N ALA A 89 -5.19 8.05 -8.87
CA ALA A 89 -3.83 8.23 -8.38
C ALA A 89 -3.39 7.04 -7.50
N THR A 90 -4.29 6.50 -6.66
CA THR A 90 -4.05 5.26 -5.90
C THR A 90 -3.70 4.10 -6.82
N TYR A 91 -4.52 3.84 -7.84
CA TYR A 91 -4.26 2.75 -8.78
C TYR A 91 -2.92 2.88 -9.50
N ALA A 92 -2.60 4.09 -9.97
CA ALA A 92 -1.30 4.35 -10.59
C ALA A 92 -0.13 4.14 -9.61
N HIS A 93 -0.33 4.49 -8.35
CA HIS A 93 0.66 4.26 -7.30
C HIS A 93 0.83 2.76 -7.01
N GLU A 94 -0.25 1.99 -6.87
CA GLU A 94 -0.17 0.54 -6.63
C GLU A 94 0.54 -0.19 -7.78
N GLN A 95 0.30 0.21 -9.03
CA GLN A 95 1.06 -0.32 -10.17
C GLN A 95 2.57 -0.02 -10.06
N HIS A 96 2.94 1.15 -9.52
CA HIS A 96 4.33 1.45 -9.24
C HIS A 96 4.89 0.55 -8.12
N VAL A 97 4.17 0.38 -7.01
CA VAL A 97 4.58 -0.54 -5.91
C VAL A 97 4.71 -1.97 -6.43
N THR A 98 3.76 -2.45 -7.24
CA THR A 98 3.86 -3.75 -7.92
C THR A 98 5.18 -3.89 -8.70
N SER A 99 5.61 -2.85 -9.40
CA SER A 99 6.89 -2.87 -10.13
C SER A 99 8.10 -2.99 -9.19
N LEU A 100 8.05 -2.36 -8.01
CA LEU A 100 9.10 -2.44 -7.01
C LEU A 100 9.17 -3.84 -6.38
N ILE A 101 8.02 -4.43 -6.03
CA ILE A 101 7.92 -5.80 -5.50
C ILE A 101 8.44 -6.83 -6.53
N ASN A 102 8.04 -6.67 -7.80
CA ASN A 102 8.55 -7.52 -8.89
C ASN A 102 10.07 -7.42 -9.05
N ASN A 103 10.65 -6.22 -8.90
CA ASN A 103 12.08 -6.04 -8.91
C ASN A 103 12.78 -6.75 -7.73
N LEU A 104 12.21 -6.70 -6.53
CA LEU A 104 12.71 -7.46 -5.37
C LEU A 104 12.71 -8.98 -5.65
N MET A 105 11.60 -9.47 -6.22
CA MET A 105 11.49 -10.88 -6.61
C MET A 105 12.53 -11.25 -7.66
N HIS A 106 12.74 -10.38 -8.66
CA HIS A 106 13.75 -10.60 -9.69
C HIS A 106 15.17 -10.74 -9.09
N ILE A 107 15.55 -9.87 -8.15
CA ILE A 107 16.83 -9.95 -7.42
C ILE A 107 16.91 -11.26 -6.65
N ALA A 108 15.86 -11.66 -5.93
CA ALA A 108 15.83 -12.89 -5.16
C ALA A 108 15.95 -14.14 -6.04
N VAL A 109 15.39 -14.11 -7.26
CA VAL A 109 15.53 -15.20 -8.24
C VAL A 109 16.95 -15.28 -8.78
N GLU A 110 17.54 -14.16 -9.21
CA GLU A 110 18.92 -14.13 -9.72
C GLU A 110 19.94 -14.64 -8.68
N GLU A 111 19.74 -14.28 -7.42
CA GLU A 111 20.62 -14.69 -6.31
C GLU A 111 20.29 -16.09 -5.75
N LYS A 112 19.23 -16.73 -6.25
CA LYS A 112 18.72 -18.01 -5.76
C LYS A 112 18.40 -17.99 -4.26
N ASP A 113 17.94 -16.84 -3.75
CA ASP A 113 17.52 -16.67 -2.36
C ASP A 113 16.06 -17.13 -2.20
N TYR A 114 15.88 -18.44 -2.03
CA TYR A 114 14.56 -19.05 -1.90
C TYR A 114 13.77 -18.59 -0.68
N ALA A 115 14.46 -18.17 0.39
CA ALA A 115 13.80 -17.62 1.56
C ALA A 115 13.19 -16.23 1.28
N ALA A 116 13.89 -15.41 0.49
CA ALA A 116 13.36 -14.13 0.03
C ALA A 116 12.21 -14.33 -0.95
N GLN A 117 12.33 -15.24 -1.92
CA GLN A 117 11.24 -15.58 -2.84
C GLN A 117 9.97 -16.00 -2.09
N SER A 118 10.11 -16.88 -1.10
CA SER A 118 8.97 -17.33 -0.26
C SER A 118 8.31 -16.17 0.51
N ARG A 119 9.11 -15.22 1.00
CA ARG A 119 8.57 -14.03 1.69
C ARG A 119 7.87 -13.07 0.73
N LEU A 120 8.46 -12.86 -0.45
CA LEU A 120 7.95 -11.94 -1.46
C LEU A 120 6.69 -12.46 -2.16
N GLN A 121 6.43 -13.77 -2.13
CA GLN A 121 5.22 -14.33 -2.73
C GLN A 121 3.95 -13.72 -2.12
N TRP A 122 3.93 -13.53 -0.80
CA TRP A 122 2.80 -12.86 -0.14
C TRP A 122 2.58 -11.44 -0.67
N PHE A 123 3.65 -10.66 -0.87
CA PHE A 123 3.55 -9.30 -1.41
C PHE A 123 3.10 -9.28 -2.88
N ILE A 124 3.45 -10.29 -3.67
CA ILE A 124 2.96 -10.42 -5.06
C ILE A 124 1.45 -10.64 -5.06
N ASP A 125 0.94 -11.52 -4.18
CA ASP A 125 -0.47 -11.81 -4.06
C ASP A 125 -1.23 -10.57 -3.52
N GLU A 126 -0.65 -9.88 -2.54
CA GLU A 126 -1.19 -8.62 -1.98
C GLU A 126 -1.33 -7.54 -3.04
N GLN A 127 -0.31 -7.31 -3.88
CA GLN A 127 -0.38 -6.29 -4.93
C GLN A 127 -1.47 -6.57 -5.97
N VAL A 128 -1.80 -7.82 -6.24
CA VAL A 128 -2.96 -8.16 -7.06
C VAL A 128 -4.25 -7.67 -6.40
N GLU A 129 -4.41 -7.89 -5.09
CA GLU A 129 -5.57 -7.45 -4.32
C GLU A 129 -5.65 -5.91 -4.25
N GLU A 130 -4.53 -5.23 -4.01
CA GLU A 130 -4.47 -3.76 -3.93
C GLU A 130 -4.90 -3.10 -5.25
N GLU A 131 -4.41 -3.60 -6.40
CA GLU A 131 -4.83 -3.10 -7.70
C GLU A 131 -6.32 -3.39 -7.98
N GLU A 132 -6.81 -4.59 -7.65
CA GLU A 132 -8.21 -4.97 -7.81
C GLU A 132 -9.14 -4.08 -6.97
N ASN A 133 -8.80 -3.83 -5.71
CA ASN A 133 -9.57 -2.98 -4.81
C ASN A 133 -9.68 -1.53 -5.33
N ALA A 134 -8.57 -0.97 -5.81
CA ALA A 134 -8.57 0.36 -6.40
C ALA A 134 -9.45 0.43 -7.66
N VAL A 135 -9.32 -0.53 -8.57
CA VAL A 135 -10.10 -0.60 -9.81
C VAL A 135 -11.60 -0.76 -9.53
N GLU A 136 -11.97 -1.56 -8.53
CA GLU A 136 -13.39 -1.74 -8.15
C GLU A 136 -14.02 -0.40 -7.74
N ILE A 137 -13.34 0.38 -6.88
CA ILE A 137 -13.84 1.68 -6.42
C ILE A 137 -13.87 2.69 -7.56
N ILE A 138 -12.85 2.73 -8.42
CA ILE A 138 -12.82 3.58 -9.62
C ILE A 138 -14.02 3.30 -10.52
N ASN A 139 -14.33 2.03 -10.76
CA ASN A 139 -15.46 1.64 -11.60
C ASN A 139 -16.79 2.08 -10.99
N LYS A 140 -16.99 1.92 -9.67
CA LYS A 140 -18.15 2.43 -8.95
C LYS A 140 -18.26 3.95 -9.10
N LEU A 141 -17.19 4.69 -8.87
CA LEU A 141 -17.16 6.15 -9.00
C LEU A 141 -17.49 6.63 -10.42
N LYS A 142 -16.95 5.96 -11.45
CA LYS A 142 -17.27 6.26 -12.86
C LYS A 142 -18.72 5.97 -13.20
N MET A 143 -19.27 4.89 -12.67
CA MET A 143 -20.69 4.53 -12.89
C MET A 143 -21.64 5.54 -12.25
N LEU A 144 -21.25 6.15 -11.13
CA LEU A 144 -22.06 7.14 -10.42
C LEU A 144 -22.09 8.51 -11.12
N ASP A 145 -21.08 8.84 -11.92
CA ASP A 145 -20.97 10.10 -12.69
C ASP A 145 -21.37 11.34 -11.88
N GLY A 146 -20.91 11.42 -10.63
CA GLY A 146 -21.19 12.53 -9.72
C GLY A 146 -22.60 12.54 -9.13
N ASN A 147 -23.42 11.50 -9.30
CA ASN A 147 -24.73 11.39 -8.67
C ASN A 147 -24.62 11.47 -7.13
N GLY A 148 -25.13 12.53 -6.52
CA GLY A 148 -24.96 12.81 -5.10
C GLY A 148 -25.47 11.72 -4.17
N TYR A 149 -26.62 11.08 -4.49
CA TYR A 149 -27.14 9.99 -3.68
C TYR A 149 -26.27 8.73 -3.82
N GLY A 150 -25.83 8.41 -5.03
CA GLY A 150 -24.92 7.29 -5.26
C GLY A 150 -23.57 7.49 -4.57
N MET A 151 -23.03 8.71 -4.60
CA MET A 151 -21.81 9.06 -3.87
C MET A 151 -21.96 8.86 -2.36
N TYR A 152 -23.10 9.28 -1.79
CA TYR A 152 -23.41 9.05 -0.38
C TYR A 152 -23.46 7.55 -0.05
N VAL A 153 -24.11 6.73 -0.89
CA VAL A 153 -24.21 5.28 -0.66
C VAL A 153 -22.82 4.62 -0.71
N LEU A 154 -22.02 4.97 -1.71
CA LEU A 154 -20.65 4.46 -1.82
C LEU A 154 -19.79 4.88 -0.61
N ASP A 155 -19.91 6.12 -0.16
CA ASP A 155 -19.17 6.59 1.02
C ASP A 155 -19.57 5.81 2.28
N GLN A 156 -20.87 5.50 2.48
CA GLN A 156 -21.33 4.64 3.57
C GLN A 156 -20.80 3.20 3.46
N GLU A 157 -20.70 2.65 2.25
CA GLU A 157 -20.08 1.34 2.01
C GLU A 157 -18.60 1.36 2.45
N LEU A 158 -17.83 2.35 2.01
CA LEU A 158 -16.41 2.47 2.35
C LEU A 158 -16.17 2.76 3.84
N ALA A 159 -17.12 3.40 4.52
CA ALA A 159 -17.07 3.60 5.96
C ALA A 159 -17.14 2.28 6.76
N SER A 160 -17.68 1.21 6.16
CA SER A 160 -17.79 -0.11 6.80
C SER A 160 -16.50 -0.92 6.80
N ARG A 161 -15.48 -0.52 6.01
CA ARG A 161 -14.19 -1.20 5.98
C ARG A 161 -13.54 -1.18 7.36
N VAL A 162 -13.03 -2.35 7.79
CA VAL A 162 -12.37 -2.53 9.09
C VAL A 162 -10.93 -3.01 8.83
N TYR A 163 -9.99 -2.41 9.53
CA TYR A 163 -8.59 -2.83 9.48
C TYR A 163 -8.42 -4.27 10.01
N ALA A 164 -7.61 -5.06 9.33
CA ALA A 164 -7.18 -6.38 9.74
C ALA A 164 -5.65 -6.48 9.69
N THR A 165 -5.04 -7.05 10.74
CA THR A 165 -3.60 -7.29 10.76
C THR A 165 -3.23 -8.31 9.69
N PRO A 166 -2.28 -8.02 8.77
CA PRO A 166 -1.87 -8.94 7.72
C PRO A 166 -1.23 -10.20 8.28
N SER A 167 -1.42 -11.32 7.59
CA SER A 167 -1.00 -12.64 8.05
C SER A 167 0.49 -12.77 8.43
N PRO A 168 1.45 -12.08 7.76
CA PRO A 168 2.85 -12.14 8.15
C PRO A 168 3.17 -11.50 9.51
N LEU A 169 2.29 -10.62 10.02
CA LEU A 169 2.40 -9.96 11.34
C LEU A 169 1.47 -10.58 12.39
N ALA A 170 0.46 -11.35 11.98
CA ALA A 170 -0.43 -12.02 12.92
C ALA A 170 0.37 -12.93 13.85
N ALA A 171 0.00 -12.94 15.14
CA ALA A 171 0.63 -13.80 16.13
C ALA A 171 0.56 -15.26 15.67
N LYS A 172 1.72 -15.95 15.66
CA LYS A 172 1.71 -17.40 15.45
C LYS A 172 0.99 -18.04 16.64
N ALA A 173 -0.13 -18.67 16.33
CA ALA A 173 -0.88 -19.44 17.32
C ALA A 173 -0.04 -20.61 17.85
#